data_edd8abe08838c83bd43fb30cbccbd00c
#
_entry.id   edd8abe08838c83bd43fb30cbccbd00c
#
_cell.length_a   1.000
_cell.length_b   1.000
_cell.length_c   1.000
_cell.angle_alpha   90.00
_cell.angle_beta   90.00
_cell.angle_gamma   90.00
#
_symmetry.space_group_name_H-M   'P 1'
#
loop_
_entity.id
_entity.type
_entity.pdbx_description
1 polymer ?
#
loop_
_entity_poly.entity_id
_entity_poly.type
_entity_poly.pdbx_seq_one_letter_code
_entity_poly.pdbx_strand_id
1 'polypeptide(L)'
;MTNRNCNTWEVPEGRVIPYGHPPRTIVGKIRKVMNTLLWNVAYRSSLNGVRIWCHRMRGCHIGKGVYIGRYCFLDNMYPEYIYIYDGASINAESMLLTHFNPYETWKNLFVAEVKPTVVGRDAIVAVRCTLLPGVRVGEHAVVSNGITLEKSVDDYTMCTLKQELKTVNIKRILGVK
;
A
#
# COMPACT_ATOMS: atom_id res chain seq x y z
N MET A 1 9.31 -17.04 20.20
CA MET A 1 9.23 -15.73 19.53
C MET A 1 10.40 -15.65 18.55
N THR A 2 10.14 -15.93 17.29
CA THR A 2 11.17 -15.93 16.24
C THR A 2 11.69 -14.53 16.03
N ASN A 3 12.97 -14.34 16.24
CA ASN A 3 13.71 -13.11 15.98
C ASN A 3 13.74 -12.87 14.46
N ARG A 4 12.69 -12.28 13.90
CA ARG A 4 12.63 -11.94 12.49
C ARG A 4 13.46 -10.67 12.29
N ASN A 5 14.72 -10.86 11.92
CA ASN A 5 15.56 -9.77 11.43
C ASN A 5 15.00 -9.34 10.05
N CYS A 6 14.35 -8.18 9.98
CA CYS A 6 13.72 -7.68 8.76
C CYS A 6 14.70 -7.34 7.64
N ASN A 7 16.00 -7.32 7.93
CA ASN A 7 17.05 -7.09 6.94
C ASN A 7 17.32 -8.30 6.03
N THR A 8 16.59 -9.40 6.20
CA THR A 8 16.82 -10.66 5.47
C THR A 8 15.67 -11.09 4.57
N TRP A 9 14.66 -10.25 4.36
CA TRP A 9 13.61 -10.60 3.41
C TRP A 9 14.12 -10.49 1.98
N GLU A 10 14.14 -11.60 1.28
CA GLU A 10 14.25 -11.59 -0.17
C GLU A 10 12.94 -11.08 -0.75
N VAL A 11 12.97 -9.88 -1.32
CA VAL A 11 11.82 -9.30 -2.01
C VAL A 11 11.70 -9.98 -3.37
N PRO A 12 10.60 -10.68 -3.67
CA PRO A 12 10.46 -11.38 -4.93
C PRO A 12 10.36 -10.39 -6.09
N GLU A 13 10.76 -10.85 -7.27
CA GLU A 13 10.43 -10.15 -8.50
C GLU A 13 8.91 -10.17 -8.76
N GLY A 14 8.43 -9.20 -9.51
CA GLY A 14 7.06 -9.20 -9.98
C GLY A 14 6.81 -10.34 -10.98
N ARG A 15 5.55 -10.74 -11.12
CA ARG A 15 5.16 -11.77 -12.09
C ARG A 15 3.87 -11.40 -12.81
N VAL A 16 3.73 -11.90 -14.03
CA VAL A 16 2.46 -11.86 -14.76
C VAL A 16 1.46 -12.81 -14.10
N ILE A 17 0.23 -12.37 -13.98
CA ILE A 17 -0.87 -13.15 -13.43
C ILE A 17 -1.98 -13.34 -14.48
N PRO A 18 -2.84 -14.37 -14.35
CA PRO A 18 -3.99 -14.53 -15.23
C PRO A 18 -4.92 -13.33 -15.16
N TYR A 19 -5.46 -12.92 -16.28
CA TYR A 19 -6.49 -11.87 -16.36
C TYR A 19 -7.77 -12.29 -15.64
N GLY A 20 -8.43 -11.31 -15.04
CA GLY A 20 -9.67 -11.55 -14.30
C GLY A 20 -9.46 -12.34 -13.00
N HIS A 21 -10.49 -13.07 -12.62
CA HIS A 21 -10.49 -13.84 -11.38
C HIS A 21 -10.61 -15.34 -11.67
N PRO A 22 -9.49 -16.07 -11.75
CA PRO A 22 -9.55 -17.52 -12.00
C PRO A 22 -10.36 -18.22 -10.89
N PRO A 23 -11.02 -19.33 -11.21
CA PRO A 23 -11.78 -20.12 -10.24
C PRO A 23 -10.85 -20.59 -9.11
N ARG A 24 -11.30 -20.44 -7.87
CA ARG A 24 -10.53 -20.82 -6.69
C ARG A 24 -10.95 -22.19 -6.17
N THR A 25 -9.98 -22.95 -5.68
CA THR A 25 -10.23 -24.15 -4.90
C THR A 25 -10.99 -23.81 -3.61
N ILE A 26 -11.60 -24.81 -2.95
CA ILE A 26 -12.30 -24.62 -1.67
C ILE A 26 -11.38 -23.99 -0.63
N VAL A 27 -10.14 -24.48 -0.51
CA VAL A 27 -9.10 -23.93 0.38
C VAL A 27 -8.82 -22.45 0.03
N GLY A 28 -8.72 -22.14 -1.25
CA GLY A 28 -8.52 -20.76 -1.71
C GLY A 28 -9.71 -19.84 -1.38
N LYS A 29 -10.93 -20.36 -1.37
CA LYS A 29 -12.12 -19.60 -0.95
C LYS A 29 -12.10 -19.31 0.56
N ILE A 30 -11.76 -20.31 1.39
CA ILE A 30 -11.63 -20.15 2.85
C ILE A 30 -10.55 -19.13 3.17
N ARG A 31 -9.37 -19.24 2.55
CA ARG A 31 -8.28 -18.27 2.72
C ARG A 31 -8.70 -16.86 2.35
N LYS A 32 -9.47 -16.69 1.28
CA LYS A 32 -10.01 -15.39 0.88
C LYS A 32 -10.94 -14.80 1.95
N VAL A 33 -11.85 -15.60 2.49
CA VAL A 33 -12.77 -15.15 3.55
C VAL A 33 -11.98 -14.72 4.79
N MET A 34 -11.03 -15.53 5.24
CA MET A 34 -10.17 -15.20 6.38
C MET A 34 -9.36 -13.91 6.14
N ASN A 35 -8.76 -13.77 4.95
CA ASN A 35 -8.05 -12.54 4.57
C ASN A 35 -8.97 -11.32 4.63
N THR A 36 -10.19 -11.44 4.13
CA THR A 36 -11.15 -10.34 4.11
C THR A 36 -11.60 -9.96 5.52
N LEU A 37 -11.82 -10.93 6.40
CA LEU A 37 -12.17 -10.69 7.81
C LEU A 37 -11.03 -9.97 8.54
N LEU A 38 -9.81 -10.48 8.45
CA LEU A 38 -8.62 -9.87 9.05
C LEU A 38 -8.36 -8.46 8.50
N TRP A 39 -8.56 -8.26 7.19
CA TRP A 39 -8.45 -6.96 6.57
C TRP A 39 -9.47 -5.97 7.15
N ASN A 40 -10.74 -6.36 7.28
CA ASN A 40 -11.78 -5.51 7.86
C ASN A 40 -11.48 -5.11 9.31
N VAL A 41 -10.98 -6.05 10.11
CA VAL A 41 -10.55 -5.78 11.49
C VAL A 41 -9.38 -4.79 11.49
N ALA A 42 -8.35 -5.03 10.68
CA ALA A 42 -7.20 -4.13 10.57
C ALA A 42 -7.62 -2.72 10.14
N TYR A 43 -8.45 -2.62 9.11
CA TYR A 43 -8.88 -1.35 8.52
C TYR A 43 -9.58 -0.43 9.54
N ARG A 44 -10.42 -1.00 10.42
CA ARG A 44 -11.25 -0.24 11.37
C ARG A 44 -10.67 -0.13 12.78
N SER A 45 -9.74 -1.00 13.15
CA SER A 45 -9.17 -1.04 14.50
C SER A 45 -8.54 0.30 14.90
N SER A 46 -8.75 0.75 16.11
CA SER A 46 -8.06 1.90 16.71
C SER A 46 -6.65 1.57 17.20
N LEU A 47 -6.35 0.28 17.43
CA LEU A 47 -5.11 -0.18 18.02
C LEU A 47 -4.08 -0.56 16.93
N ASN A 48 -2.90 0.10 16.90
CA ASN A 48 -1.84 -0.21 15.94
C ASN A 48 -1.37 -1.67 16.01
N GLY A 49 -1.22 -2.22 17.21
CA GLY A 49 -0.82 -3.62 17.40
C GLY A 49 -1.77 -4.62 16.74
N VAL A 50 -3.08 -4.38 16.83
CA VAL A 50 -4.12 -5.21 16.18
C VAL A 50 -4.01 -5.10 14.65
N ARG A 51 -3.83 -3.90 14.12
CA ARG A 51 -3.65 -3.69 12.67
C ARG A 51 -2.45 -4.47 12.13
N ILE A 52 -1.30 -4.33 12.80
CA ILE A 52 -0.06 -5.05 12.43
C ILE A 52 -0.26 -6.55 12.53
N TRP A 53 -0.85 -7.04 13.60
CA TRP A 53 -1.09 -8.47 13.79
C TRP A 53 -1.98 -9.04 12.67
N CYS A 54 -3.10 -8.40 12.38
CA CYS A 54 -4.00 -8.82 11.30
C CYS A 54 -3.30 -8.86 9.94
N HIS A 55 -2.51 -7.83 9.61
CA HIS A 55 -1.81 -7.78 8.33
C HIS A 55 -0.70 -8.84 8.24
N ARG A 56 0.03 -9.12 9.33
CA ARG A 56 1.00 -10.23 9.37
C ARG A 56 0.33 -11.58 9.18
N MET A 57 -0.83 -11.81 9.80
CA MET A 57 -1.60 -13.05 9.64
C MET A 57 -2.10 -13.25 8.19
N ARG A 58 -2.33 -12.16 7.46
CA ARG A 58 -2.67 -12.18 6.03
C ARG A 58 -1.47 -12.49 5.13
N GLY A 59 -0.25 -12.41 5.64
CA GLY A 59 0.99 -12.66 4.91
C GLY A 59 1.84 -11.43 4.63
N CYS A 60 1.43 -10.22 5.04
CA CYS A 60 2.27 -9.04 4.89
C CYS A 60 3.56 -9.17 5.72
N HIS A 61 4.68 -8.76 5.14
CA HIS A 61 5.97 -8.70 5.79
C HIS A 61 6.11 -7.34 6.49
N ILE A 62 5.96 -7.33 7.82
CA ILE A 62 5.96 -6.09 8.60
C ILE A 62 6.99 -6.18 9.71
N GLY A 63 7.89 -5.22 9.77
CA GLY A 63 9.00 -5.13 10.72
C GLY A 63 8.61 -4.72 12.14
N LYS A 64 9.63 -4.45 12.96
CA LYS A 64 9.48 -3.96 14.34
C LYS A 64 9.28 -2.45 14.34
N GLY A 65 8.55 -1.94 15.33
CA GLY A 65 8.36 -0.49 15.49
C GLY A 65 7.55 0.18 14.39
N VAL A 66 6.93 -0.58 13.49
CA VAL A 66 6.11 -0.05 12.39
C VAL A 66 4.84 0.59 12.94
N TYR A 67 4.46 1.71 12.35
CA TYR A 67 3.16 2.32 12.53
C TYR A 67 2.32 2.19 11.25
N ILE A 68 1.10 1.70 11.38
CA ILE A 68 0.11 1.68 10.30
C ILE A 68 -1.10 2.45 10.79
N GLY A 69 -1.44 3.55 10.15
CA GLY A 69 -2.56 4.41 10.47
C GLY A 69 -3.91 3.72 10.30
N ARG A 70 -4.98 4.38 10.76
CA ARG A 70 -6.35 3.89 10.54
C ARG A 70 -6.74 4.08 9.07
N TYR A 71 -7.62 3.19 8.60
CA TYR A 71 -8.14 3.24 7.24
C TYR A 71 -7.07 3.10 6.15
N CYS A 72 -5.90 2.54 6.48
CA CYS A 72 -4.93 2.17 5.47
C CYS A 72 -5.41 0.94 4.70
N PHE A 73 -5.32 1.02 3.37
CA PHE A 73 -5.62 -0.10 2.49
C PHE A 73 -4.32 -0.80 2.12
N LEU A 74 -4.05 -1.96 2.71
CA LEU A 74 -3.01 -2.87 2.28
C LEU A 74 -3.64 -3.94 1.39
N ASP A 75 -3.08 -4.16 0.20
CA ASP A 75 -3.63 -5.04 -0.82
C ASP A 75 -4.25 -6.32 -0.24
N ASN A 76 -5.46 -6.64 -0.69
CA ASN A 76 -6.23 -7.76 -0.18
C ASN A 76 -6.03 -9.06 -0.99
N MET A 77 -5.56 -8.95 -2.24
CA MET A 77 -5.39 -10.11 -3.11
C MET A 77 -4.02 -10.76 -2.97
N TYR A 78 -2.98 -9.96 -2.82
CA TYR A 78 -1.60 -10.40 -2.73
C TYR A 78 -0.87 -9.74 -1.56
N PRO A 79 -1.35 -9.91 -0.31
CA PRO A 79 -0.74 -9.30 0.88
C PRO A 79 0.70 -9.74 1.11
N GLU A 80 1.09 -10.91 0.62
CA GLU A 80 2.46 -11.43 0.67
C GLU A 80 3.47 -10.65 -0.16
N TYR A 81 3.01 -9.75 -1.03
CA TYR A 81 3.86 -8.82 -1.80
C TYR A 81 4.03 -7.45 -1.13
N ILE A 82 3.56 -7.28 0.12
CA ILE A 82 3.76 -6.05 0.90
C ILE A 82 4.91 -6.24 1.88
N TYR A 83 5.90 -5.36 1.80
CA TYR A 83 7.10 -5.33 2.63
C TYR A 83 7.22 -3.98 3.31
N ILE A 84 7.14 -3.95 4.64
CA ILE A 84 7.26 -2.73 5.46
C ILE A 84 8.37 -3.00 6.49
N TYR A 85 9.49 -2.30 6.35
CA TYR A 85 10.66 -2.52 7.18
C TYR A 85 10.56 -1.81 8.54
N ASP A 86 11.53 -2.10 9.42
CA ASP A 86 11.55 -1.61 10.80
C ASP A 86 11.43 -0.08 10.86
N GLY A 87 10.69 0.43 11.84
CA GLY A 87 10.52 1.85 12.09
C GLY A 87 9.63 2.61 11.09
N ALA A 88 9.25 1.99 9.97
CA ALA A 88 8.46 2.68 8.95
C ALA A 88 7.09 3.11 9.46
N SER A 89 6.59 4.23 8.93
CA SER A 89 5.30 4.80 9.27
C SER A 89 4.42 4.96 8.04
N ILE A 90 3.28 4.26 8.02
CA ILE A 90 2.24 4.43 7.02
C ILE A 90 1.08 5.18 7.67
N ASN A 91 0.88 6.43 7.28
CA ASN A 91 -0.15 7.25 7.91
C ASN A 91 -1.54 6.99 7.32
N ALA A 92 -2.55 7.52 8.03
CA ALA A 92 -3.95 7.20 7.81
C ALA A 92 -4.41 7.37 6.35
N GLU A 93 -5.37 6.53 5.93
CA GLU A 93 -6.02 6.59 4.62
C GLU A 93 -5.07 6.37 3.43
N SER A 94 -3.87 5.82 3.67
CA SER A 94 -2.93 5.50 2.60
C SER A 94 -3.17 4.10 2.03
N MET A 95 -2.81 3.91 0.76
CA MET A 95 -3.04 2.68 0.00
C MET A 95 -1.72 2.10 -0.48
N LEU A 96 -1.49 0.81 -0.21
CA LEU A 96 -0.36 0.03 -0.72
C LEU A 96 -0.90 -1.05 -1.65
N LEU A 97 -0.72 -0.87 -2.94
CA LEU A 97 -1.21 -1.76 -3.99
C LEU A 97 -0.06 -2.63 -4.49
N THR A 98 -0.34 -3.91 -4.72
CA THR A 98 0.67 -4.88 -5.18
C THR A 98 0.32 -5.51 -6.52
N HIS A 99 -0.90 -5.29 -7.02
CA HIS A 99 -1.34 -5.89 -8.27
C HIS A 99 -2.11 -4.90 -9.14
N PHE A 100 -2.03 -5.16 -10.44
CA PHE A 100 -2.90 -4.58 -11.45
C PHE A 100 -3.51 -5.73 -12.24
N ASN A 101 -4.83 -5.85 -12.25
CA ASN A 101 -5.53 -6.97 -12.87
C ASN A 101 -6.70 -6.49 -13.74
N PRO A 102 -6.43 -6.01 -14.97
CA PRO A 102 -7.46 -5.60 -15.91
C PRO A 102 -8.25 -6.82 -16.41
N TYR A 103 -9.42 -6.57 -16.99
CA TYR A 103 -10.14 -7.61 -17.72
C TYR A 103 -9.38 -8.03 -18.98
N GLU A 104 -9.58 -9.29 -19.43
CA GLU A 104 -8.90 -9.85 -20.59
C GLU A 104 -9.14 -9.04 -21.88
N THR A 105 -10.25 -8.33 -21.98
CA THR A 105 -10.54 -7.43 -23.11
C THR A 105 -9.48 -6.34 -23.31
N TRP A 106 -8.70 -6.02 -22.27
CA TRP A 106 -7.66 -4.99 -22.29
C TRP A 106 -6.25 -5.55 -22.45
N LYS A 107 -6.10 -6.87 -22.70
CA LYS A 107 -4.78 -7.57 -22.76
C LYS A 107 -3.79 -7.00 -23.77
N ASN A 108 -4.26 -6.32 -24.81
CA ASN A 108 -3.41 -5.70 -25.82
C ASN A 108 -2.82 -4.34 -25.37
N LEU A 109 -3.37 -3.75 -24.30
CA LEU A 109 -2.93 -2.45 -23.77
C LEU A 109 -2.29 -2.58 -22.39
N PHE A 110 -2.77 -3.48 -21.56
CA PHE A 110 -2.33 -3.65 -20.18
C PHE A 110 -1.97 -5.10 -19.88
N VAL A 111 -0.94 -5.28 -19.08
CA VAL A 111 -0.52 -6.59 -18.58
C VAL A 111 -1.06 -6.77 -17.15
N ALA A 112 -1.69 -7.91 -16.90
CA ALA A 112 -2.08 -8.28 -15.54
C ALA A 112 -0.83 -8.74 -14.79
N GLU A 113 -0.46 -8.03 -13.72
CA GLU A 113 0.77 -8.29 -12.99
C GLU A 113 0.63 -8.09 -11.48
N VAL A 114 1.50 -8.75 -10.74
CA VAL A 114 1.72 -8.51 -9.32
C VAL A 114 3.19 -8.15 -9.11
N LYS A 115 3.43 -7.07 -8.37
CA LYS A 115 4.78 -6.56 -8.03
C LYS A 115 4.85 -6.20 -6.55
N PRO A 116 5.99 -6.40 -5.89
CA PRO A 116 6.15 -6.05 -4.49
C PRO A 116 6.07 -4.53 -4.29
N THR A 117 5.36 -4.12 -3.24
CA THR A 117 5.37 -2.75 -2.74
C THR A 117 6.18 -2.72 -1.45
N VAL A 118 7.21 -1.89 -1.44
CA VAL A 118 8.23 -1.88 -0.39
C VAL A 118 8.29 -0.53 0.29
N VAL A 119 8.24 -0.50 1.62
CA VAL A 119 8.50 0.70 2.41
C VAL A 119 9.74 0.44 3.28
N GLY A 120 10.79 1.17 3.00
CA GLY A 120 12.10 1.04 3.62
C GLY A 120 12.11 1.38 5.11
N ARG A 121 13.26 1.11 5.76
CA ARG A 121 13.46 1.38 7.19
C ARG A 121 13.27 2.86 7.50
N ASP A 122 12.56 3.15 8.60
CA ASP A 122 12.31 4.50 9.08
C ASP A 122 11.72 5.46 8.04
N ALA A 123 11.18 4.91 6.94
CA ALA A 123 10.51 5.70 5.91
C ALA A 123 9.12 6.17 6.38
N ILE A 124 8.70 7.32 5.89
CA ILE A 124 7.40 7.91 6.22
C ILE A 124 6.55 8.04 4.95
N VAL A 125 5.44 7.35 4.93
CA VAL A 125 4.35 7.57 3.96
C VAL A 125 3.29 8.39 4.67
N ALA A 126 3.13 9.65 4.28
CA ALA A 126 2.18 10.56 4.91
C ALA A 126 0.72 10.20 4.60
N VAL A 127 -0.24 11.00 5.05
CA VAL A 127 -1.67 10.67 4.91
C VAL A 127 -2.13 10.70 3.45
N ARG A 128 -3.09 9.82 3.11
CA ARG A 128 -3.73 9.75 1.79
C ARG A 128 -2.77 9.54 0.62
N CYS A 129 -1.69 8.81 0.85
CA CYS A 129 -0.78 8.43 -0.23
C CYS A 129 -1.21 7.11 -0.87
N THR A 130 -0.93 6.97 -2.16
CA THR A 130 -1.15 5.72 -2.88
C THR A 130 0.18 5.24 -3.46
N LEU A 131 0.61 4.04 -3.10
CA LEU A 131 1.78 3.39 -3.67
C LEU A 131 1.30 2.34 -4.70
N LEU A 132 1.65 2.54 -5.97
CA LEU A 132 1.29 1.61 -7.05
C LEU A 132 2.16 0.34 -7.01
N PRO A 133 1.74 -0.75 -7.68
CA PRO A 133 2.49 -2.00 -7.71
C PRO A 133 3.93 -1.80 -8.22
N GLY A 134 4.90 -2.36 -7.49
CA GLY A 134 6.32 -2.26 -7.83
C GLY A 134 7.05 -1.03 -7.27
N VAL A 135 6.36 -0.16 -6.56
CA VAL A 135 6.97 1.03 -5.95
C VAL A 135 7.75 0.66 -4.69
N ARG A 136 8.97 1.19 -4.59
CA ARG A 136 9.79 1.19 -3.40
C ARG A 136 9.92 2.62 -2.85
N VAL A 137 9.60 2.81 -1.59
CA VAL A 137 10.00 3.98 -0.80
C VAL A 137 11.29 3.62 -0.07
N GLY A 138 12.35 4.36 -0.32
CA GLY A 138 13.68 4.10 0.21
C GLY A 138 13.79 4.24 1.74
N GLU A 139 14.94 3.89 2.29
CA GLU A 139 15.26 4.02 3.70
C GLU A 139 15.32 5.51 4.09
N HIS A 140 14.72 5.90 5.23
CA HIS A 140 14.59 7.29 5.69
C HIS A 140 13.95 8.24 4.66
N ALA A 141 13.26 7.73 3.65
CA ALA A 141 12.56 8.56 2.69
C ALA A 141 11.20 9.03 3.21
N VAL A 142 10.76 10.18 2.71
CA VAL A 142 9.48 10.78 3.10
C VAL A 142 8.61 11.02 1.87
N VAL A 143 7.40 10.51 1.90
CA VAL A 143 6.36 10.78 0.90
C VAL A 143 5.35 11.75 1.51
N SER A 144 5.23 12.95 0.97
CA SER A 144 4.30 13.96 1.45
C SER A 144 2.84 13.59 1.18
N ASN A 145 1.92 14.28 1.86
CA ASN A 145 0.50 13.99 1.84
C ASN A 145 -0.12 13.97 0.43
N GLY A 146 -1.05 13.04 0.20
CA GLY A 146 -1.89 13.01 -0.99
C GLY A 146 -1.18 12.62 -2.29
N ILE A 147 0.02 12.05 -2.20
CA ILE A 147 0.81 11.66 -3.38
C ILE A 147 0.42 10.26 -3.84
N THR A 148 0.22 10.12 -5.15
CA THR A 148 0.22 8.81 -5.83
C THR A 148 1.60 8.57 -6.41
N LEU A 149 2.30 7.55 -5.90
CA LEU A 149 3.62 7.15 -6.40
C LEU A 149 3.47 6.10 -7.49
N GLU A 150 3.98 6.44 -8.67
CA GLU A 150 4.13 5.54 -9.83
C GLU A 150 5.59 5.08 -9.99
N LYS A 151 6.52 5.79 -9.36
CA LYS A 151 7.96 5.52 -9.39
C LYS A 151 8.51 5.43 -7.98
N SER A 152 9.56 4.65 -7.84
CA SER A 152 10.25 4.51 -6.55
C SER A 152 10.92 5.81 -6.11
N VAL A 153 11.04 5.97 -4.80
CA VAL A 153 11.73 7.10 -4.14
C VAL A 153 13.01 6.54 -3.53
N ASP A 154 14.12 7.21 -3.81
CA ASP A 154 15.44 6.80 -3.31
C ASP A 154 15.57 6.98 -1.79
N ASP A 155 16.59 6.34 -1.21
CA ASP A 155 16.91 6.48 0.20
C ASP A 155 17.20 7.95 0.54
N TYR A 156 16.82 8.38 1.76
CA TYR A 156 17.06 9.74 2.29
C TYR A 156 16.45 10.86 1.43
N THR A 157 15.40 10.55 0.66
CA THR A 157 14.78 11.49 -0.28
C THR A 157 13.37 11.87 0.18
N MET A 158 13.04 13.15 0.03
CA MET A 158 11.67 13.65 0.27
C MET A 158 10.95 13.87 -1.07
N CYS A 159 9.86 13.14 -1.29
CA CYS A 159 8.97 13.32 -2.42
C CYS A 159 7.82 14.26 -2.03
N THR A 160 7.70 15.39 -2.71
CA THR A 160 6.65 16.38 -2.46
C THR A 160 5.93 16.76 -3.75
N LEU A 161 4.65 17.18 -3.64
CA LEU A 161 3.93 17.82 -4.74
C LEU A 161 4.04 19.34 -4.59
N LYS A 162 4.46 20.01 -5.66
CA LYS A 162 4.31 21.44 -5.75
C LYS A 162 2.85 21.75 -6.15
N GLN A 163 1.99 21.98 -5.16
CA GLN A 163 0.61 22.41 -5.41
C GLN A 163 0.55 23.92 -5.61
N GLU A 164 0.14 24.35 -6.80
CA GLU A 164 -0.27 25.74 -7.05
C GLU A 164 -1.77 25.86 -6.79
N LEU A 165 -2.14 26.52 -5.69
CA LEU A 165 -3.54 26.82 -5.40
C LEU A 165 -3.99 27.99 -6.26
N LYS A 166 -4.94 27.74 -7.18
CA LYS A 166 -5.62 28.79 -7.90
C LYS A 166 -6.86 29.21 -7.11
N THR A 167 -6.82 30.40 -6.53
CA THR A 167 -7.99 31.00 -5.87
C THR A 167 -8.75 31.87 -6.83
N VAL A 168 -10.08 31.76 -6.83
CA VAL A 168 -10.96 32.58 -7.66
C VAL A 168 -11.96 33.26 -6.74
N ASN A 169 -12.06 34.60 -6.85
CA ASN A 169 -13.08 35.36 -6.14
C ASN A 169 -14.43 35.17 -6.84
N ILE A 170 -15.37 34.54 -6.18
CA ILE A 170 -16.69 34.21 -6.73
C ILE A 170 -17.76 35.26 -6.42
N LYS A 171 -17.44 36.35 -5.70
CA LYS A 171 -18.42 37.41 -5.38
C LYS A 171 -19.16 37.90 -6.61
N ARG A 172 -18.40 38.15 -7.70
CA ARG A 172 -18.99 38.64 -8.97
C ARG A 172 -19.92 37.61 -9.61
N ILE A 173 -19.64 36.34 -9.46
CA ILE A 173 -20.47 35.24 -10.00
C ILE A 173 -21.77 35.12 -9.20
N LEU A 174 -21.69 35.34 -7.89
CA LEU A 174 -22.83 35.27 -6.98
C LEU A 174 -23.64 36.58 -6.92
N GLY A 175 -23.26 37.62 -7.66
CA GLY A 175 -23.94 38.91 -7.64
C GLY A 175 -23.88 39.64 -6.30
N VAL A 176 -22.92 39.27 -5.43
CA VAL A 176 -22.73 39.94 -4.13
C VAL A 176 -21.93 41.21 -4.34
N LYS A 177 -22.52 42.35 -3.94
CA LYS A 177 -21.87 43.67 -3.93
C LYS A 177 -20.90 43.83 -2.77
#